data_c4c349e7f222605826174425f201803c
#
_entry.id   c4c349e7f222605826174425f201803c
#
_cell.length_a   1.000
_cell.length_b   1.000
_cell.length_c   1.000
_cell.angle_alpha   90.00
_cell.angle_beta   90.00
_cell.angle_gamma   90.00
#
_symmetry.space_group_name_H-M   'P 1'
#
loop_
_entity.id
_entity.type
_entity.pdbx_description
1 polymer ?
#
loop_
_entity_poly.entity_id
_entity_poly.type
_entity_poly.pdbx_seq_one_letter_code
_entity_poly.pdbx_strand_id
1 'polypeptide(L)'
;VGIDQALVIEADEEIFEMSNGCICCTVRGDLIRVLGNLMKRRDKFDYVLVETTGLADPGPVAQTFFMDDEIREEFTLDGIVTLVDAAHINQQLGRSDESEEQVAFADVLVLNKTDLVDDTNLDDLEARLREMNRMARVVRCEQADVPVETVLNLSAFNLEEALERRPTFLEPEYPFEWTGVYQLS
;
A
#
# COMPACT_ATOMS: atom_id res chain seq x y z
N VAL A 1 -13.45 -9.15 10.91
CA VAL A 1 -13.96 -10.54 10.90
C VAL A 1 -13.90 -10.99 9.45
N GLY A 2 -12.85 -11.78 9.14
CA GLY A 2 -12.46 -12.16 7.78
C GLY A 2 -13.55 -12.87 7.00
N ILE A 3 -14.25 -12.12 6.17
CA ILE A 3 -15.07 -12.68 5.09
C ILE A 3 -14.15 -13.25 4.00
N ASP A 4 -12.94 -12.72 3.89
CA ASP A 4 -11.96 -13.09 2.86
C ASP A 4 -11.37 -14.48 3.04
N GLN A 5 -11.23 -14.98 4.28
CA GLN A 5 -10.80 -16.36 4.55
C GLN A 5 -11.72 -17.43 3.94
N ALA A 6 -12.99 -17.11 3.68
CA ALA A 6 -13.93 -18.04 3.06
C ALA A 6 -13.81 -18.14 1.53
N LEU A 7 -13.06 -17.22 0.91
CA LEU A 7 -12.85 -17.15 -0.53
C LEU A 7 -11.49 -17.70 -0.97
N VAL A 8 -10.58 -17.98 -0.02
CA VAL A 8 -9.28 -18.58 -0.33
C VAL A 8 -9.51 -20.04 -0.72
N ILE A 9 -9.38 -20.33 -2.01
CA ILE A 9 -9.28 -21.68 -2.55
C ILE A 9 -7.91 -22.19 -2.12
N GLU A 10 -7.83 -23.38 -1.52
CA GLU A 10 -6.61 -24.05 -1.08
C GLU A 10 -5.42 -23.80 -2.03
N ALA A 11 -4.73 -22.71 -1.80
CA ALA A 11 -3.39 -22.47 -2.28
C ALA A 11 -2.48 -22.62 -1.05
N ASP A 12 -1.23 -23.00 -1.24
CA ASP A 12 -0.22 -23.06 -0.16
C ASP A 12 0.13 -21.64 0.35
N GLU A 13 -0.87 -20.79 0.52
CA GLU A 13 -0.78 -19.40 0.97
C GLU A 13 -0.97 -19.35 2.48
N GLU A 14 -0.02 -18.76 3.18
CA GLU A 14 -0.19 -18.45 4.60
C GLU A 14 -0.65 -16.98 4.73
N ILE A 15 -1.85 -16.78 5.28
CA ILE A 15 -2.42 -15.46 5.54
C ILE A 15 -2.18 -15.09 7.00
N PHE A 16 -1.57 -13.92 7.23
CA PHE A 16 -1.33 -13.35 8.56
C PHE A 16 -2.19 -12.10 8.73
N GLU A 17 -3.14 -12.14 9.64
CA GLU A 17 -3.90 -10.94 10.03
C GLU A 17 -3.16 -10.19 11.15
N MET A 18 -2.95 -8.89 10.97
CA MET A 18 -2.39 -8.03 11.99
C MET A 18 -3.51 -7.29 12.75
N SER A 19 -3.34 -7.10 14.04
CA SER A 19 -4.33 -6.42 14.87
C SER A 19 -4.46 -4.95 14.46
N ASN A 20 -5.69 -4.48 14.26
CA ASN A 20 -6.03 -3.08 14.00
C ASN A 20 -5.67 -2.21 15.22
N GLY A 21 -4.43 -1.75 15.28
CA GLY A 21 -3.94 -0.77 16.24
C GLY A 21 -3.66 0.57 15.55
N CYS A 22 -3.39 1.61 16.34
CA CYS A 22 -3.05 2.94 15.83
C CYS A 22 -1.92 2.86 14.78
N ILE A 23 -2.19 3.35 13.58
CA ILE A 23 -1.55 3.00 12.31
C ILE A 23 -0.02 3.19 12.26
N CYS A 24 0.56 4.15 12.99
CA CYS A 24 1.95 4.55 12.75
C CYS A 24 3.02 3.70 13.46
N CYS A 25 2.87 3.33 14.72
CA CYS A 25 3.91 2.62 15.46
C CYS A 25 3.64 1.14 15.64
N THR A 26 2.37 0.76 15.84
CA THR A 26 2.00 -0.63 16.14
C THR A 26 2.01 -1.49 14.88
N VAL A 27 1.47 -0.98 13.77
CA VAL A 27 1.43 -1.70 12.48
C VAL A 27 2.85 -1.98 11.98
N ARG A 28 3.75 -0.99 12.07
CA ARG A 28 5.14 -1.16 11.68
C ARG A 28 5.86 -2.22 12.50
N GLY A 29 5.74 -2.18 13.83
CA GLY A 29 6.34 -3.19 14.70
C GLY A 29 5.80 -4.60 14.46
N ASP A 30 4.49 -4.71 14.22
CA ASP A 30 3.85 -5.98 13.89
C ASP A 30 4.30 -6.50 12.52
N LEU A 31 4.42 -5.63 11.51
CA LEU A 31 4.92 -6.01 10.20
C LEU A 31 6.37 -6.51 10.27
N ILE A 32 7.26 -5.80 10.96
CA ILE A 32 8.66 -6.24 11.17
C ILE A 32 8.68 -7.62 11.82
N ARG A 33 7.87 -7.83 12.85
CA ARG A 33 7.78 -9.13 13.54
C ARG A 33 7.29 -10.24 12.64
N VAL A 34 6.29 -9.98 11.78
CA VAL A 34 5.78 -10.96 10.82
C VAL A 34 6.83 -11.26 9.76
N LEU A 35 7.43 -10.24 9.16
CA LEU A 35 8.50 -10.41 8.17
C LEU A 35 9.70 -11.15 8.76
N GLY A 36 10.14 -10.82 9.99
CA GLY A 36 11.19 -11.54 10.71
C GLY A 36 10.88 -13.02 10.96
N ASN A 37 9.60 -13.38 11.15
CA ASN A 37 9.18 -14.78 11.24
C ASN A 37 9.16 -15.47 9.87
N LEU A 38 8.80 -14.75 8.81
CA LEU A 38 8.83 -15.25 7.44
C LEU A 38 10.25 -15.54 6.97
N MET A 39 11.24 -14.72 7.33
CA MET A 39 12.65 -14.94 7.00
C MET A 39 13.15 -16.34 7.44
N LYS A 40 12.65 -16.87 8.55
CA LYS A 40 13.00 -18.22 9.01
C LYS A 40 12.53 -19.34 8.07
N ARG A 41 11.70 -19.00 7.09
CA ARG A 41 11.05 -19.93 6.14
C ARG A 41 11.12 -19.40 4.70
N ARG A 42 12.12 -18.55 4.40
CA ARG A 42 12.29 -17.91 3.10
C ARG A 42 12.37 -18.87 1.90
N ASP A 43 12.70 -20.14 2.17
CA ASP A 43 12.73 -21.20 1.17
C ASP A 43 11.34 -21.72 0.76
N LYS A 44 10.28 -21.23 1.41
CA LYS A 44 8.90 -21.69 1.18
C LYS A 44 8.03 -20.71 0.41
N PHE A 45 8.51 -19.53 0.11
CA PHE A 45 7.74 -18.53 -0.64
C PHE A 45 8.65 -17.69 -1.52
N ASP A 46 8.12 -17.20 -2.62
CA ASP A 46 8.81 -16.30 -3.55
C ASP A 46 8.40 -14.84 -3.34
N TYR A 47 7.18 -14.61 -2.84
CA TYR A 47 6.58 -13.30 -2.65
C TYR A 47 5.90 -13.16 -1.30
N VAL A 48 5.88 -11.92 -0.81
CA VAL A 48 5.05 -11.47 0.32
C VAL A 48 4.13 -10.38 -0.19
N LEU A 49 2.83 -10.59 -0.10
CA LEU A 49 1.82 -9.60 -0.40
C LEU A 49 1.33 -8.98 0.91
N VAL A 50 1.43 -7.65 1.00
CA VAL A 50 0.94 -6.89 2.16
C VAL A 50 -0.32 -6.15 1.74
N GLU A 51 -1.48 -6.55 2.27
CA GLU A 51 -2.73 -5.85 2.05
C GLU A 51 -2.98 -4.87 3.21
N THR A 52 -3.20 -3.60 2.88
CA THR A 52 -3.68 -2.60 3.82
C THR A 52 -5.20 -2.52 3.76
N THR A 53 -5.86 -2.48 4.92
CA THR A 53 -7.32 -2.41 4.96
C THR A 53 -7.82 -0.98 4.78
N GLY A 54 -8.81 -0.79 3.90
CA GLY A 54 -9.56 0.45 3.74
C GLY A 54 -8.70 1.62 3.28
N LEU A 55 -8.97 2.80 3.81
CA LEU A 55 -8.25 4.04 3.55
C LEU A 55 -7.03 4.13 4.49
N ALA A 56 -5.93 3.52 4.09
CA ALA A 56 -4.66 3.59 4.84
C ALA A 56 -3.57 4.22 3.98
N ASP A 57 -2.77 5.12 4.57
CA ASP A 57 -1.55 5.64 3.95
C ASP A 57 -0.55 4.48 3.74
N PRO A 58 -0.11 4.19 2.50
CA PRO A 58 0.86 3.13 2.25
C PRO A 58 2.28 3.49 2.70
N GLY A 59 2.55 4.77 2.94
CA GLY A 59 3.87 5.30 3.29
C GLY A 59 4.52 4.58 4.48
N PRO A 60 3.87 4.47 5.66
CA PRO A 60 4.43 3.79 6.82
C PRO A 60 4.76 2.31 6.59
N VAL A 61 3.95 1.62 5.77
CA VAL A 61 4.22 0.23 5.37
C VAL A 61 5.45 0.16 4.48
N ALA A 62 5.52 0.99 3.44
CA ALA A 62 6.65 1.06 2.53
C ALA A 62 7.96 1.44 3.24
N GLN A 63 7.92 2.41 4.18
CA GLN A 63 9.06 2.81 4.99
C GLN A 63 9.72 1.65 5.74
N THR A 64 8.95 0.66 6.18
CA THR A 64 9.46 -0.49 6.93
C THR A 64 10.58 -1.21 6.17
N PHE A 65 10.45 -1.31 4.85
CA PHE A 65 11.42 -1.99 3.97
C PHE A 65 12.75 -1.22 3.81
N PHE A 66 12.83 0.03 4.26
CA PHE A 66 14.01 0.88 4.13
C PHE A 66 14.64 1.25 5.46
N MET A 67 13.86 1.29 6.54
CA MET A 67 14.31 1.79 7.84
C MET A 67 14.73 0.69 8.80
N ASP A 68 14.34 -0.55 8.57
CA ASP A 68 14.79 -1.71 9.34
C ASP A 68 15.93 -2.41 8.59
N ASP A 69 17.08 -2.55 9.20
CA ASP A 69 18.29 -3.07 8.55
C ASP A 69 18.13 -4.55 8.16
N GLU A 70 17.50 -5.37 9.01
CA GLU A 70 17.31 -6.81 8.74
C GLU A 70 16.29 -7.00 7.57
N ILE A 71 15.22 -6.21 7.58
CA ILE A 71 14.21 -6.27 6.51
C ILE A 71 14.80 -5.80 5.19
N ARG A 72 15.57 -4.70 5.19
CA ARG A 72 16.17 -4.13 3.98
C ARG A 72 17.18 -5.08 3.32
N GLU A 73 17.89 -5.89 4.09
CA GLU A 73 18.85 -6.87 3.57
C GLU A 73 18.18 -8.09 2.93
N GLU A 74 17.00 -8.49 3.41
CA GLU A 74 16.35 -9.73 3.04
C GLU A 74 15.14 -9.55 2.10
N PHE A 75 14.51 -8.38 2.11
CA PHE A 75 13.33 -8.08 1.30
C PHE A 75 13.56 -6.87 0.41
N THR A 76 12.96 -6.91 -0.76
CA THR A 76 12.90 -5.79 -1.70
C THR A 76 11.44 -5.41 -1.93
N LEU A 77 11.11 -4.13 -1.79
CA LEU A 77 9.80 -3.63 -2.16
C LEU A 77 9.69 -3.60 -3.69
N ASP A 78 8.87 -4.50 -4.23
CA ASP A 78 8.69 -4.66 -5.68
C ASP A 78 7.87 -3.51 -6.29
N GLY A 79 6.80 -3.13 -5.61
CA GLY A 79 5.93 -2.04 -6.02
C GLY A 79 4.71 -1.90 -5.12
N ILE A 80 4.01 -0.78 -5.28
CA ILE A 80 2.75 -0.46 -4.60
C ILE A 80 1.63 -0.50 -5.63
N VAL A 81 0.66 -1.40 -5.41
CA VAL A 81 -0.52 -1.54 -6.25
C VAL A 81 -1.72 -0.98 -5.52
N THR A 82 -2.39 0.00 -6.11
CA THR A 82 -3.63 0.57 -5.55
C THR A 82 -4.82 0.12 -6.38
N LEU A 83 -5.77 -0.55 -5.72
CA LEU A 83 -7.05 -0.92 -6.33
C LEU A 83 -8.03 0.25 -6.21
N VAL A 84 -8.48 0.75 -7.35
CA VAL A 84 -9.36 1.92 -7.46
C VAL A 84 -10.76 1.49 -7.87
N ASP A 85 -11.76 1.79 -7.05
CA ASP A 85 -13.18 1.64 -7.40
C ASP A 85 -13.62 2.77 -8.33
N ALA A 86 -13.72 2.51 -9.63
CA ALA A 86 -14.05 3.52 -10.64
C ALA A 86 -15.41 4.19 -10.39
N ALA A 87 -16.37 3.47 -9.81
CA ALA A 87 -17.72 4.00 -9.59
C ALA A 87 -17.79 4.96 -8.39
N HIS A 88 -16.85 4.86 -7.42
CA HIS A 88 -16.97 5.59 -6.16
C HIS A 88 -15.80 6.51 -5.84
N ILE A 89 -14.63 6.34 -6.46
CA ILE A 89 -13.41 7.07 -6.14
C ILE A 89 -13.57 8.60 -6.20
N ASN A 90 -14.36 9.11 -7.14
CA ASN A 90 -14.63 10.55 -7.26
C ASN A 90 -15.31 11.17 -6.03
N GLN A 91 -15.95 10.35 -5.17
CA GLN A 91 -16.56 10.82 -3.92
C GLN A 91 -15.53 10.94 -2.80
N GLN A 92 -14.38 10.27 -2.94
CA GLN A 92 -13.30 10.22 -1.95
C GLN A 92 -12.18 11.20 -2.27
N LEU A 93 -11.80 11.31 -3.54
CA LEU A 93 -10.78 12.26 -3.99
C LEU A 93 -11.17 13.71 -3.67
N GLY A 94 -10.30 14.41 -2.95
CA GLY A 94 -10.52 15.77 -2.44
C GLY A 94 -11.26 15.81 -1.09
N ARG A 95 -11.51 14.65 -0.45
CA ARG A 95 -12.14 14.55 0.87
C ARG A 95 -11.37 13.70 1.86
N SER A 96 -10.48 12.86 1.39
CA SER A 96 -9.65 11.97 2.19
C SER A 96 -8.21 12.08 1.73
N ASP A 97 -7.34 12.52 2.63
CA ASP A 97 -5.90 12.59 2.40
C ASP A 97 -5.33 11.20 2.12
N GLU A 98 -5.84 10.15 2.81
CA GLU A 98 -5.41 8.78 2.60
C GLU A 98 -5.70 8.27 1.19
N SER A 99 -6.85 8.64 0.59
CA SER A 99 -7.16 8.28 -0.79
C SER A 99 -6.20 8.93 -1.78
N GLU A 100 -5.81 10.18 -1.52
CA GLU A 100 -4.85 10.90 -2.35
C GLU A 100 -3.45 10.31 -2.20
N GLU A 101 -3.04 9.95 -0.99
CA GLU A 101 -1.77 9.28 -0.73
C GLU A 101 -1.71 7.89 -1.37
N GLN A 102 -2.79 7.11 -1.30
CA GLN A 102 -2.86 5.81 -2.00
C GLN A 102 -2.66 5.94 -3.50
N VAL A 103 -3.24 6.97 -4.13
CA VAL A 103 -3.03 7.24 -5.56
C VAL A 103 -1.62 7.76 -5.82
N ALA A 104 -1.13 8.68 -4.98
CA ALA A 104 0.18 9.30 -5.16
C ALA A 104 1.34 8.31 -5.03
N PHE A 105 1.27 7.35 -4.10
CA PHE A 105 2.33 6.37 -3.87
C PHE A 105 2.23 5.12 -4.77
N ALA A 106 1.16 4.94 -5.53
CA ALA A 106 0.99 3.77 -6.39
C ALA A 106 2.02 3.73 -7.53
N ASP A 107 2.58 2.57 -7.78
CA ASP A 107 3.30 2.24 -9.02
C ASP A 107 2.34 1.72 -10.08
N VAL A 108 1.28 1.01 -9.63
CA VAL A 108 0.19 0.55 -10.49
C VAL A 108 -1.16 0.93 -9.88
N LEU A 109 -2.00 1.58 -10.68
CA LEU A 109 -3.40 1.87 -10.38
C LEU A 109 -4.28 0.89 -11.15
N VAL A 110 -4.88 -0.06 -10.44
CA VAL A 110 -5.84 -1.01 -11.01
C VAL A 110 -7.23 -0.39 -10.92
N LEU A 111 -7.70 0.20 -12.02
CA LEU A 111 -9.01 0.85 -12.11
C LEU A 111 -10.07 -0.22 -12.35
N ASN A 112 -10.69 -0.66 -11.27
CA ASN A 112 -11.67 -1.76 -11.25
C ASN A 112 -13.10 -1.26 -11.29
N LYS A 113 -14.02 -2.16 -11.58
CA LYS A 113 -15.47 -1.90 -11.75
C LYS A 113 -15.77 -0.96 -12.91
N THR A 114 -14.99 -1.08 -13.99
CA THR A 114 -15.17 -0.23 -15.18
C THR A 114 -16.49 -0.48 -15.88
N ASP A 115 -17.08 -1.65 -15.70
CA ASP A 115 -18.42 -2.03 -16.15
C ASP A 115 -19.56 -1.18 -15.55
N LEU A 116 -19.30 -0.48 -14.43
CA LEU A 116 -20.29 0.35 -13.74
C LEU A 116 -20.21 1.84 -14.11
N VAL A 117 -19.31 2.21 -15.02
CA VAL A 117 -19.03 3.60 -15.39
C VAL A 117 -18.99 3.72 -16.92
N ASP A 118 -19.55 4.77 -17.48
CA ASP A 118 -19.47 5.00 -18.92
C ASP A 118 -18.07 5.43 -19.38
N ASP A 119 -17.75 5.19 -20.65
CA ASP A 119 -16.40 5.41 -21.20
C ASP A 119 -15.90 6.85 -21.04
N THR A 120 -16.78 7.85 -21.18
CA THR A 120 -16.39 9.26 -21.04
C THR A 120 -15.96 9.58 -19.62
N ASN A 121 -16.73 9.12 -18.64
CA ASN A 121 -16.39 9.29 -17.22
C ASN A 121 -15.15 8.49 -16.82
N LEU A 122 -14.93 7.32 -17.44
CA LEU A 122 -13.70 6.55 -17.23
C LEU A 122 -12.46 7.28 -17.78
N ASP A 123 -12.56 7.88 -18.96
CA ASP A 123 -11.47 8.64 -19.56
C ASP A 123 -11.13 9.87 -18.72
N ASP A 124 -12.14 10.59 -18.23
CA ASP A 124 -11.96 11.75 -17.36
C ASP A 124 -11.34 11.33 -16.01
N LEU A 125 -11.79 10.22 -15.44
CA LEU A 125 -11.23 9.68 -14.20
C LEU A 125 -9.76 9.27 -14.39
N GLU A 126 -9.45 8.54 -15.45
CA GLU A 126 -8.07 8.15 -15.75
C GLU A 126 -7.17 9.36 -15.96
N ALA A 127 -7.64 10.40 -16.67
CA ALA A 127 -6.91 11.65 -16.85
C ALA A 127 -6.61 12.31 -15.49
N ARG A 128 -7.60 12.37 -14.59
CA ARG A 128 -7.45 12.90 -13.24
C ARG A 128 -6.42 12.11 -12.41
N LEU A 129 -6.48 10.78 -12.45
CA LEU A 129 -5.52 9.93 -11.74
C LEU A 129 -4.10 10.13 -12.27
N ARG A 130 -3.94 10.28 -13.59
CA ARG A 130 -2.64 10.59 -14.21
C ARG A 130 -2.12 11.99 -13.90
N GLU A 131 -2.98 12.96 -13.63
CA GLU A 131 -2.57 14.27 -13.12
C GLU A 131 -2.01 14.18 -11.70
N MET A 132 -2.63 13.32 -10.86
CA MET A 132 -2.18 13.11 -9.48
C MET A 132 -0.89 12.27 -9.42
N ASN A 133 -0.78 11.24 -10.25
CA ASN A 133 0.40 10.38 -10.32
C ASN A 133 0.74 10.03 -11.77
N ARG A 134 1.68 10.78 -12.34
CA ARG A 134 2.12 10.62 -13.75
C ARG A 134 2.97 9.39 -13.98
N MET A 135 3.56 8.85 -12.92
CA MET A 135 4.46 7.70 -13.02
C MET A 135 3.70 6.38 -12.92
N ALA A 136 2.54 6.37 -12.26
CA ALA A 136 1.77 5.17 -12.10
C ALA A 136 1.24 4.63 -13.44
N ARG A 137 1.38 3.33 -13.62
CA ARG A 137 0.72 2.61 -14.70
C ARG A 137 -0.76 2.42 -14.36
N VAL A 138 -1.66 2.93 -15.19
CA VAL A 138 -3.11 2.72 -15.01
C VAL A 138 -3.57 1.54 -15.86
N VAL A 139 -4.30 0.60 -15.25
CA VAL A 139 -4.86 -0.59 -15.89
C VAL A 139 -6.34 -0.68 -15.57
N ARG A 140 -7.19 -0.70 -16.59
CA ARG A 140 -8.65 -0.87 -16.44
C ARG A 140 -9.00 -2.35 -16.35
N CYS A 141 -9.91 -2.70 -15.46
CA CYS A 141 -10.40 -4.06 -15.33
C CYS A 141 -11.83 -4.12 -14.76
N GLU A 142 -12.39 -5.32 -14.82
CA GLU A 142 -13.65 -5.70 -14.19
C GLU A 142 -13.38 -6.85 -13.23
N GLN A 143 -14.04 -6.87 -12.07
CA GLN A 143 -13.87 -7.93 -11.05
C GLN A 143 -12.43 -8.25 -10.68
N ALA A 144 -11.56 -7.23 -10.71
CA ALA A 144 -10.11 -7.34 -10.48
C ALA A 144 -9.40 -8.35 -11.42
N ASP A 145 -9.99 -8.67 -12.57
CA ASP A 145 -9.40 -9.58 -13.55
C ASP A 145 -8.26 -8.87 -14.31
N VAL A 146 -7.04 -9.08 -13.83
CA VAL A 146 -5.81 -8.58 -14.45
C VAL A 146 -4.78 -9.71 -14.52
N PRO A 147 -3.91 -9.73 -15.55
CA PRO A 147 -2.78 -10.65 -15.58
C PRO A 147 -1.89 -10.46 -14.34
N VAL A 148 -1.41 -11.56 -13.76
CA VAL A 148 -0.55 -11.54 -12.55
C VAL A 148 0.69 -10.67 -12.76
N GLU A 149 1.24 -10.65 -13.95
CA GLU A 149 2.40 -9.83 -14.34
C GLU A 149 2.11 -8.30 -14.31
N THR A 150 0.83 -7.95 -14.17
CA THR A 150 0.42 -6.55 -13.99
C THR A 150 0.68 -6.05 -12.58
N VAL A 151 0.71 -6.96 -11.61
CA VAL A 151 0.76 -6.65 -10.16
C VAL A 151 1.94 -7.29 -9.43
N LEU A 152 2.67 -8.23 -10.05
CA LEU A 152 3.87 -8.84 -9.51
C LEU A 152 5.07 -8.68 -10.47
N ASN A 153 6.28 -8.77 -9.95
CA ASN A 153 7.54 -8.57 -10.68
C ASN A 153 7.62 -7.19 -11.34
N LEU A 154 7.14 -6.18 -10.64
CA LEU A 154 7.07 -4.82 -11.17
C LEU A 154 8.45 -4.19 -11.22
N SER A 155 9.29 -4.42 -10.21
CA SER A 155 10.56 -3.71 -9.98
C SER A 155 10.38 -2.19 -10.13
N ALA A 156 9.23 -1.70 -9.67
CA ALA A 156 8.76 -0.36 -10.01
C ALA A 156 9.01 0.64 -8.88
N PHE A 157 9.06 0.17 -7.61
CA PHE A 157 9.25 1.09 -6.50
C PHE A 157 10.61 1.80 -6.58
N ASN A 158 10.56 3.13 -6.57
CA ASN A 158 11.74 3.98 -6.61
C ASN A 158 11.80 4.88 -5.37
N LEU A 159 12.79 4.61 -4.51
CA LEU A 159 12.98 5.38 -3.28
C LEU A 159 13.30 6.86 -3.54
N GLU A 160 14.03 7.20 -4.60
CA GLU A 160 14.35 8.59 -4.93
C GLU A 160 13.07 9.36 -5.28
N GLU A 161 12.18 8.76 -6.06
CA GLU A 161 10.87 9.36 -6.39
C GLU A 161 9.97 9.48 -5.15
N ALA A 162 9.98 8.48 -4.27
CA ALA A 162 9.25 8.55 -3.01
C ALA A 162 9.75 9.72 -2.13
N LEU A 163 11.06 9.96 -2.09
CA LEU A 163 11.68 11.09 -1.37
C LEU A 163 11.41 12.43 -2.06
N GLU A 164 11.33 12.48 -3.39
CA GLU A 164 10.94 13.71 -4.10
C GLU A 164 9.49 14.11 -3.77
N ARG A 165 8.58 13.14 -3.69
CA ARG A 165 7.17 13.36 -3.32
C ARG A 165 7.00 13.71 -1.85
N ARG A 166 7.67 12.99 -0.97
CA ARG A 166 7.65 13.19 0.48
C ARG A 166 9.11 13.23 1.00
N PRO A 167 9.73 14.40 1.11
CA PRO A 167 11.11 14.54 1.60
C PRO A 167 11.33 13.90 2.98
N THR A 168 10.28 13.86 3.80
CA THR A 168 10.29 13.25 5.14
C THR A 168 9.98 11.73 5.11
N PHE A 169 9.93 11.10 3.92
CA PHE A 169 9.53 9.69 3.78
C PHE A 169 10.32 8.73 4.67
N LEU A 170 11.61 8.96 4.88
CA LEU A 170 12.43 8.15 5.78
C LEU A 170 12.55 8.70 7.20
N GLU A 171 11.87 9.81 7.51
CA GLU A 171 11.84 10.32 8.87
C GLU A 171 10.81 9.55 9.70
N PRO A 172 11.14 9.17 10.95
CA PRO A 172 10.16 8.51 11.80
C PRO A 172 9.05 9.51 12.14
N GLU A 173 7.80 9.15 11.82
CA GLU A 173 6.65 9.89 12.31
C GLU A 173 6.54 9.70 13.82
N TYR A 174 7.02 10.68 14.59
CA TYR A 174 6.76 10.74 16.02
C TYR A 174 5.38 11.36 16.25
N PRO A 175 4.39 10.62 16.77
CA PRO A 175 3.04 11.14 17.00
C PRO A 175 2.95 12.17 18.14
N PHE A 176 4.08 12.54 18.75
CA PHE A 176 4.14 13.48 19.87
C PHE A 176 5.28 14.48 19.72
N GLU A 177 4.95 15.74 19.51
CA GLU A 177 5.81 16.80 20.02
C GLU A 177 5.90 16.64 21.54
N TRP A 178 7.09 16.34 22.05
CA TRP A 178 7.37 16.33 23.48
C TRP A 178 7.30 17.78 24.00
N THR A 179 6.13 18.32 24.21
CA THR A 179 5.91 19.52 25.02
C THR A 179 5.71 19.17 26.49
N GLY A 180 6.51 18.28 27.00
CA GLY A 180 6.45 17.83 28.39
C GLY A 180 7.50 18.51 29.24
N VAL A 181 7.15 19.65 29.83
CA VAL A 181 7.85 20.14 31.02
C VAL A 181 7.48 19.24 32.17
N TYR A 182 8.36 18.33 32.55
CA TYR A 182 8.22 17.61 33.82
C TYR A 182 8.76 18.50 34.92
N GLN A 183 7.84 19.11 35.67
CA GLN A 183 8.15 19.71 36.95
C GLN A 183 8.13 18.57 37.98
N LEU A 184 9.32 18.10 38.38
CA LEU A 184 9.46 17.21 39.53
C LEU A 184 9.37 18.07 40.77
N SER A 185 8.33 17.87 41.56
CA SER A 185 8.22 18.33 42.95
C SER A 185 8.64 17.22 43.91
#